data_9f294084b0f69bbf98f0186619d10b8b
#
_entry.id   9f294084b0f69bbf98f0186619d10b8b
#
_cell.length_a   1.000
_cell.length_b   1.000
_cell.length_c   1.000
_cell.angle_alpha   90.00
_cell.angle_beta   90.00
_cell.angle_gamma   90.00
#
_symmetry.space_group_name_H-M   'P 1'
#
loop_
_entity.id
_entity.type
_entity.pdbx_description
1 polymer ?
#
loop_
_entity_poly.entity_id
_entity_poly.type
_entity_poly.pdbx_seq_one_letter_code
_entity_poly.pdbx_strand_id
1 'polypeptide(L)'
;MPAARPVAILGGVRIPFCRQNTAYSDVGNLGMSVRTLGALVERFGLHGQVLGEVAMGAVIKHSSDWNLGREAALSSGLSALTPGITLQRACGTSLDTIIHIANKIALGQIDSGIGGGSDSTSDVPIVYGKGFRGRLLAANRGKTPKERLAAFKGFKLGELKPEFPGVAEPRTGKSMGEHCEDMAKEWSISRDSQDAWAVSSHHKLAAAYERGFFDDLIAPFRGVARDNILRADTSLEKLATLKPAFDKVSGRGTLTAANSTPLTDGASAVLLASDEWATAHGHTPLAYLKDAQVAAVDFVHGEGLLMAPTVAVPQMLARHGLTLQDFDLYEIHEAFAAQVLCTLRAWESEDYCRDRLGLAAPMGRIDPAKINPNGSSLATGHPFAATGGRVIATAAKQLAERGGGRALVSICTAGGMGVVAIVER
;
A
#
# COMPACT_ATOMS: atom_id res chain seq x y z
N MET A 1 29.62 -3.55 15.90
CA MET A 1 28.21 -3.27 16.21
C MET A 1 27.61 -4.55 16.76
N PRO A 2 26.70 -4.52 17.74
CA PRO A 2 25.98 -5.71 18.14
C PRO A 2 25.25 -6.31 16.92
N ALA A 3 25.04 -7.64 16.94
CA ALA A 3 24.27 -8.30 15.87
C ALA A 3 22.84 -7.71 15.83
N ALA A 4 22.28 -7.58 14.63
CA ALA A 4 20.91 -7.10 14.49
C ALA A 4 19.93 -8.07 15.18
N ARG A 5 19.00 -7.55 15.97
CA ARG A 5 17.98 -8.37 16.66
C ARG A 5 16.91 -8.85 15.68
N PRO A 6 16.34 -10.05 15.87
CA PRO A 6 15.15 -10.48 15.16
C PRO A 6 14.00 -9.47 15.35
N VAL A 7 13.17 -9.29 14.33
CA VAL A 7 12.02 -8.39 14.36
C VAL A 7 10.74 -9.21 14.21
N ALA A 8 10.06 -9.44 15.33
CA ALA A 8 8.82 -10.19 15.38
C ALA A 8 7.65 -9.37 14.83
N ILE A 9 6.83 -9.98 13.99
CA ILE A 9 5.52 -9.52 13.59
C ILE A 9 4.50 -10.20 14.52
N LEU A 10 3.92 -9.44 15.44
CA LEU A 10 2.96 -9.99 16.41
C LEU A 10 1.56 -10.09 15.84
N GLY A 11 1.22 -9.25 14.89
CA GLY A 11 -0.03 -9.25 14.16
C GLY A 11 -0.38 -7.88 13.59
N GLY A 12 -1.49 -7.83 12.89
CA GLY A 12 -1.98 -6.59 12.29
C GLY A 12 -3.50 -6.51 12.32
N VAL A 13 -4.00 -5.29 12.20
CA VAL A 13 -5.43 -4.98 12.10
C VAL A 13 -5.63 -3.99 10.97
N ARG A 14 -6.72 -4.13 10.25
CA ARG A 14 -7.23 -3.13 9.31
C ARG A 14 -8.72 -2.91 9.50
N ILE A 15 -9.24 -1.79 9.04
CA ILE A 15 -10.67 -1.65 8.79
C ILE A 15 -11.02 -2.25 7.41
N PRO A 16 -12.27 -2.61 7.13
CA PRO A 16 -12.69 -2.95 5.77
C PRO A 16 -12.27 -1.86 4.78
N PHE A 17 -11.81 -2.24 3.60
CA PHE A 17 -11.54 -1.27 2.55
C PHE A 17 -12.81 -0.97 1.78
N CYS A 18 -13.12 0.30 1.60
CA CYS A 18 -14.34 0.76 0.97
C CYS A 18 -14.08 1.57 -0.29
N ARG A 19 -14.88 1.35 -1.31
CA ARG A 19 -14.85 2.14 -2.54
C ARG A 19 -15.06 3.61 -2.23
N GLN A 20 -14.35 4.47 -2.94
CA GLN A 20 -14.50 5.91 -2.90
C GLN A 20 -15.97 6.36 -2.91
N ASN A 21 -16.29 7.39 -2.13
CA ASN A 21 -17.61 7.99 -2.00
C ASN A 21 -18.71 7.01 -1.54
N THR A 22 -18.34 6.04 -0.67
CA THR A 22 -19.28 5.12 -0.04
C THR A 22 -19.26 5.25 1.49
N ALA A 23 -19.03 4.19 2.24
CA ALA A 23 -19.19 4.14 3.70
C ALA A 23 -18.29 5.09 4.49
N TYR A 24 -17.15 5.54 3.92
CA TYR A 24 -16.18 6.39 4.60
C TYR A 24 -16.08 7.80 3.99
N SER A 25 -17.07 8.23 3.23
CA SER A 25 -17.07 9.54 2.55
C SER A 25 -16.94 10.76 3.48
N ASP A 26 -17.27 10.60 4.76
CA ASP A 26 -17.18 11.62 5.82
C ASP A 26 -16.06 11.34 6.82
N VAL A 27 -15.15 10.41 6.51
CA VAL A 27 -14.07 10.00 7.42
C VAL A 27 -12.71 10.23 6.76
N GLY A 28 -11.94 11.15 7.32
CA GLY A 28 -10.57 11.43 6.88
C GLY A 28 -9.54 10.41 7.42
N ASN A 29 -8.29 10.59 6.97
CA ASN A 29 -7.18 9.70 7.33
C ASN A 29 -6.99 9.53 8.83
N LEU A 30 -7.11 10.62 9.61
CA LEU A 30 -6.96 10.56 11.06
C LEU A 30 -8.02 9.66 11.70
N GLY A 31 -9.30 9.82 11.32
CA GLY A 31 -10.39 9.00 11.86
C GLY A 31 -10.23 7.51 11.58
N MET A 32 -9.82 7.15 10.36
CA MET A 32 -9.53 5.76 9.98
C MET A 32 -8.30 5.21 10.72
N SER A 33 -7.23 6.01 10.85
CA SER A 33 -6.02 5.65 11.59
C SER A 33 -6.32 5.40 13.07
N VAL A 34 -7.08 6.29 13.72
CA VAL A 34 -7.47 6.15 15.12
C VAL A 34 -8.28 4.88 15.34
N ARG A 35 -9.26 4.58 14.49
CA ARG A 35 -10.03 3.33 14.59
C ARG A 35 -9.15 2.10 14.46
N THR A 36 -8.24 2.10 13.49
CA THR A 36 -7.35 0.97 13.23
C THR A 36 -6.35 0.75 14.36
N LEU A 37 -5.69 1.82 14.82
CA LEU A 37 -4.78 1.75 15.96
C LEU A 37 -5.51 1.37 17.24
N GLY A 38 -6.71 1.95 17.51
CA GLY A 38 -7.51 1.61 18.66
C GLY A 38 -7.89 0.12 18.71
N ALA A 39 -8.27 -0.46 17.56
CA ALA A 39 -8.55 -1.89 17.46
C ALA A 39 -7.30 -2.75 17.70
N LEU A 40 -6.13 -2.31 17.25
CA LEU A 40 -4.87 -2.99 17.51
C LEU A 40 -4.46 -2.89 18.98
N VAL A 41 -4.61 -1.70 19.57
CA VAL A 41 -4.38 -1.46 21.03
C VAL A 41 -5.26 -2.34 21.88
N GLU A 42 -6.55 -2.43 21.55
CA GLU A 42 -7.52 -3.30 22.22
C GLU A 42 -7.13 -4.76 22.12
N ARG A 43 -6.83 -5.23 20.89
CA ARG A 43 -6.48 -6.63 20.62
C ARG A 43 -5.22 -7.10 21.36
N PHE A 44 -4.21 -6.25 21.47
CA PHE A 44 -2.93 -6.59 22.09
C PHE A 44 -2.79 -6.08 23.54
N GLY A 45 -3.86 -5.55 24.14
CA GLY A 45 -3.84 -5.08 25.53
C GLY A 45 -2.88 -3.91 25.79
N LEU A 46 -2.72 -3.00 24.83
CA LEU A 46 -1.72 -1.92 24.87
C LEU A 46 -2.24 -0.62 25.48
N HIS A 47 -3.43 -0.60 26.08
CA HIS A 47 -4.00 0.60 26.69
C HIS A 47 -3.06 1.22 27.73
N GLY A 48 -2.76 2.50 27.56
CA GLY A 48 -1.87 3.26 28.44
C GLY A 48 -0.39 2.88 28.35
N GLN A 49 -0.01 1.91 27.52
CA GLN A 49 1.39 1.50 27.34
C GLN A 49 2.15 2.51 26.48
N VAL A 50 3.44 2.64 26.77
CA VAL A 50 4.39 3.40 25.95
C VAL A 50 5.04 2.44 24.97
N LEU A 51 4.85 2.66 23.67
CA LEU A 51 5.62 1.99 22.63
C LEU A 51 6.81 2.85 22.20
N GLY A 52 7.81 2.24 21.58
CA GLY A 52 8.97 2.94 21.05
C GLY A 52 8.61 3.97 20.00
N GLU A 53 7.71 3.65 19.06
CA GLU A 53 7.19 4.62 18.07
C GLU A 53 5.95 4.08 17.36
N VAL A 54 5.10 5.00 16.90
CA VAL A 54 4.03 4.75 15.92
C VAL A 54 4.39 5.45 14.61
N ALA A 55 4.59 4.69 13.54
CA ALA A 55 4.79 5.21 12.19
C ALA A 55 3.52 4.98 11.36
N MET A 56 2.77 6.05 11.07
CA MET A 56 1.60 6.00 10.18
C MET A 56 1.84 6.87 8.97
N GLY A 57 1.51 6.35 7.79
CA GLY A 57 1.67 7.06 6.53
C GLY A 57 0.36 7.40 5.84
N ALA A 58 0.40 8.39 4.95
CA ALA A 58 -0.68 8.71 4.04
C ALA A 58 -0.12 9.35 2.77
N VAL A 59 -0.72 9.05 1.62
CA VAL A 59 -0.40 9.65 0.32
C VAL A 59 -1.21 10.92 0.12
N ILE A 60 -2.51 10.83 0.33
CA ILE A 60 -3.46 11.94 0.22
C ILE A 60 -3.74 12.43 1.65
N LYS A 61 -3.03 13.47 2.09
CA LYS A 61 -3.12 13.96 3.46
C LYS A 61 -3.45 15.45 3.51
N HIS A 62 -4.43 15.82 4.34
CA HIS A 62 -4.68 17.22 4.66
C HIS A 62 -3.53 17.81 5.49
N SER A 63 -3.25 19.10 5.30
CA SER A 63 -2.26 19.81 6.12
C SER A 63 -2.69 19.93 7.59
N SER A 64 -4.01 19.85 7.86
CA SER A 64 -4.58 19.81 9.22
C SER A 64 -4.21 18.55 10.00
N ASP A 65 -3.87 17.46 9.34
CA ASP A 65 -3.49 16.20 10.01
C ASP A 65 -2.09 16.26 10.64
N TRP A 66 -1.37 17.35 10.44
CA TRP A 66 -0.03 17.58 11.00
C TRP A 66 0.89 16.35 10.83
N ASN A 67 1.31 15.79 11.97
CA ASN A 67 1.95 14.49 12.04
C ASN A 67 0.87 13.43 12.32
N LEU A 68 0.32 12.83 11.27
CA LEU A 68 -0.76 11.83 11.34
C LEU A 68 -0.42 10.68 12.30
N GLY A 69 0.83 10.19 12.29
CA GLY A 69 1.26 9.11 13.19
C GLY A 69 1.17 9.52 14.67
N ARG A 70 1.57 10.76 14.98
CA ARG A 70 1.50 11.27 16.36
C ARG A 70 0.06 11.52 16.81
N GLU A 71 -0.75 12.17 15.97
CA GLU A 71 -2.16 12.45 16.29
C GLU A 71 -2.97 11.16 16.46
N ALA A 72 -2.71 10.18 15.61
CA ALA A 72 -3.34 8.86 15.71
C ALA A 72 -2.91 8.11 16.99
N ALA A 73 -1.63 8.15 17.36
CA ALA A 73 -1.14 7.55 18.60
C ALA A 73 -1.81 8.18 19.85
N LEU A 74 -1.90 9.51 19.88
CA LEU A 74 -2.55 10.26 20.99
C LEU A 74 -4.03 9.90 21.16
N SER A 75 -4.70 9.52 20.07
CA SER A 75 -6.13 9.25 20.05
C SER A 75 -6.49 7.76 20.08
N SER A 76 -5.49 6.85 20.11
CA SER A 76 -5.71 5.40 19.98
C SER A 76 -5.83 4.64 21.30
N GLY A 77 -5.61 5.31 22.44
CA GLY A 77 -5.55 4.65 23.75
C GLY A 77 -4.14 4.24 24.19
N LEU A 78 -3.11 4.47 23.38
CA LEU A 78 -1.70 4.38 23.80
C LEU A 78 -1.36 5.50 24.78
N SER A 79 -0.26 5.35 25.53
CA SER A 79 0.28 6.42 26.35
C SER A 79 0.64 7.64 25.50
N ALA A 80 0.35 8.83 26.02
CA ALA A 80 0.77 10.09 25.41
C ALA A 80 2.31 10.25 25.31
N LEU A 81 3.09 9.38 25.93
CA LEU A 81 4.54 9.34 25.82
C LEU A 81 5.03 8.56 24.59
N THR A 82 4.15 7.87 23.86
CA THR A 82 4.50 7.15 22.63
C THR A 82 4.77 8.14 21.49
N PRO A 83 6.00 8.26 20.97
CA PRO A 83 6.28 9.15 19.84
C PRO A 83 5.61 8.68 18.56
N GLY A 84 5.47 9.58 17.58
CA GLY A 84 4.88 9.24 16.29
C GLY A 84 5.53 9.97 15.12
N ILE A 85 5.55 9.33 13.96
CA ILE A 85 6.07 9.87 12.71
C ILE A 85 5.11 9.61 11.55
N THR A 86 5.14 10.47 10.54
CA THR A 86 4.42 10.27 9.28
C THR A 86 5.39 10.15 8.12
N LEU A 87 5.27 9.05 7.37
CA LEU A 87 6.06 8.75 6.17
C LEU A 87 5.16 8.64 4.94
N GLN A 88 5.78 8.69 3.75
CA GLN A 88 5.07 8.53 2.49
C GLN A 88 5.98 7.92 1.41
N ARG A 89 5.53 6.80 0.81
CA ARG A 89 6.08 6.19 -0.40
C ARG A 89 4.94 5.63 -1.26
N ALA A 90 4.01 6.47 -1.66
CA ALA A 90 2.85 6.07 -2.47
C ALA A 90 2.23 4.73 -1.99
N CYS A 91 1.99 3.77 -2.89
CA CYS A 91 1.37 2.47 -2.57
C CYS A 91 2.18 1.61 -1.56
N GLY A 92 3.49 1.84 -1.44
CA GLY A 92 4.39 1.14 -0.51
C GLY A 92 4.45 1.72 0.90
N THR A 93 3.72 2.78 1.19
CA THR A 93 3.88 3.60 2.41
C THR A 93 3.83 2.79 3.70
N SER A 94 2.82 1.93 3.91
CA SER A 94 2.76 1.16 5.16
C SER A 94 3.80 0.04 5.24
N LEU A 95 4.26 -0.49 4.12
CA LEU A 95 5.42 -1.38 4.17
C LEU A 95 6.68 -0.61 4.59
N ASP A 96 6.85 0.61 4.10
CA ASP A 96 7.97 1.49 4.46
C ASP A 96 7.92 1.91 5.95
N THR A 97 6.74 2.20 6.50
CA THR A 97 6.59 2.48 7.94
C THR A 97 6.89 1.24 8.80
N ILE A 98 6.51 0.04 8.34
CA ILE A 98 6.86 -1.23 8.98
C ILE A 98 8.38 -1.44 8.96
N ILE A 99 9.04 -1.22 7.82
CA ILE A 99 10.50 -1.29 7.68
C ILE A 99 11.19 -0.28 8.59
N HIS A 100 10.66 0.94 8.69
CA HIS A 100 11.20 1.97 9.58
C HIS A 100 11.20 1.52 11.05
N ILE A 101 10.08 0.99 11.54
CA ILE A 101 9.97 0.45 12.90
C ILE A 101 10.88 -0.77 13.07
N ALA A 102 10.88 -1.68 12.10
CA ALA A 102 11.70 -2.88 12.12
C ALA A 102 13.21 -2.56 12.23
N ASN A 103 13.70 -1.60 11.45
CA ASN A 103 15.10 -1.17 11.51
C ASN A 103 15.48 -0.62 12.89
N LYS A 104 14.61 0.15 13.53
CA LYS A 104 14.84 0.65 14.89
C LYS A 104 14.88 -0.47 15.93
N ILE A 105 14.00 -1.48 15.79
CA ILE A 105 14.00 -2.66 16.66
C ILE A 105 15.27 -3.47 16.43
N ALA A 106 15.63 -3.75 15.18
CA ALA A 106 16.83 -4.51 14.81
C ALA A 106 18.10 -3.86 15.35
N LEU A 107 18.18 -2.53 15.35
CA LEU A 107 19.32 -1.75 15.88
C LEU A 107 19.28 -1.57 17.41
N GLY A 108 18.26 -2.06 18.11
CA GLY A 108 18.10 -1.89 19.56
C GLY A 108 17.77 -0.48 20.02
N GLN A 109 17.25 0.38 19.13
CA GLN A 109 16.85 1.74 19.47
C GLN A 109 15.48 1.79 20.18
N ILE A 110 14.59 0.85 19.82
CA ILE A 110 13.29 0.62 20.44
C ILE A 110 13.04 -0.88 20.57
N ASP A 111 12.11 -1.29 21.43
CA ASP A 111 11.77 -2.70 21.62
C ASP A 111 10.45 -3.10 20.98
N SER A 112 9.57 -2.12 20.73
CA SER A 112 8.27 -2.33 20.10
C SER A 112 7.82 -1.08 19.35
N GLY A 113 6.96 -1.27 18.36
CA GLY A 113 6.35 -0.16 17.64
C GLY A 113 5.28 -0.62 16.66
N ILE A 114 4.55 0.34 16.09
CA ILE A 114 3.49 0.08 15.12
C ILE A 114 3.84 0.76 13.82
N GLY A 115 3.81 -0.01 12.72
CA GLY A 115 3.88 0.51 11.35
C GLY A 115 2.53 0.38 10.67
N GLY A 116 2.09 1.41 9.95
CA GLY A 116 0.81 1.39 9.27
C GLY A 116 0.60 2.54 8.29
N GLY A 117 -0.60 2.62 7.74
CA GLY A 117 -0.97 3.68 6.82
C GLY A 117 -2.48 3.77 6.61
N SER A 118 -2.91 4.93 6.14
CA SER A 118 -4.30 5.27 5.85
C SER A 118 -4.38 6.18 4.65
N ASP A 119 -5.34 5.94 3.76
CA ASP A 119 -5.70 6.91 2.73
C ASP A 119 -7.21 6.99 2.55
N SER A 120 -7.68 8.22 2.31
CA SER A 120 -9.03 8.52 1.85
C SER A 120 -8.96 9.15 0.48
N THR A 121 -9.53 8.47 -0.50
CA THR A 121 -9.77 9.05 -1.84
C THR A 121 -11.11 9.81 -1.89
N SER A 122 -11.93 9.67 -0.87
CA SER A 122 -13.20 10.40 -0.69
C SER A 122 -13.01 11.77 -0.06
N ASP A 123 -12.03 11.90 0.86
CA ASP A 123 -11.69 13.14 1.56
C ASP A 123 -10.34 13.67 1.06
N VAL A 124 -10.33 14.22 -0.15
CA VAL A 124 -9.11 14.72 -0.78
C VAL A 124 -8.88 16.21 -0.48
N PRO A 125 -7.62 16.66 -0.29
CA PRO A 125 -7.31 18.08 -0.07
C PRO A 125 -7.58 18.88 -1.35
N ILE A 126 -8.63 19.69 -1.36
CA ILE A 126 -8.93 20.65 -2.42
C ILE A 126 -8.27 21.97 -2.06
N VAL A 127 -7.44 22.51 -2.95
CA VAL A 127 -6.66 23.72 -2.71
C VAL A 127 -6.95 24.80 -3.75
N TYR A 128 -6.72 26.06 -3.39
CA TYR A 128 -6.75 27.14 -4.37
C TYR A 128 -5.44 27.21 -5.15
N GLY A 129 -5.54 27.60 -6.42
CA GLY A 129 -4.38 27.85 -7.26
C GLY A 129 -3.47 28.94 -6.69
N LYS A 130 -2.21 28.94 -7.14
CA LYS A 130 -1.14 29.82 -6.63
C LYS A 130 -1.53 31.29 -6.60
N GLY A 131 -2.30 31.78 -7.60
CA GLY A 131 -2.74 33.17 -7.68
C GLY A 131 -3.61 33.58 -6.50
N PHE A 132 -4.77 32.91 -6.32
CA PHE A 132 -5.68 33.23 -5.24
C PHE A 132 -5.10 32.94 -3.85
N ARG A 133 -4.36 31.84 -3.69
CA ARG A 133 -3.62 31.51 -2.48
C ARG A 133 -2.63 32.60 -2.09
N GLY A 134 -1.89 33.16 -3.06
CA GLY A 134 -1.00 34.30 -2.83
C GLY A 134 -1.71 35.54 -2.32
N ARG A 135 -2.90 35.84 -2.87
CA ARG A 135 -3.74 36.97 -2.42
C ARG A 135 -4.24 36.77 -0.99
N LEU A 136 -4.73 35.57 -0.65
CA LEU A 136 -5.17 35.25 0.71
C LEU A 136 -4.03 35.41 1.73
N LEU A 137 -2.84 34.94 1.39
CA LEU A 137 -1.66 35.09 2.25
C LEU A 137 -1.22 36.56 2.38
N ALA A 138 -1.29 37.36 1.30
CA ALA A 138 -0.99 38.79 1.35
C ALA A 138 -2.03 39.54 2.19
N ALA A 139 -3.31 39.24 2.04
CA ALA A 139 -4.40 39.80 2.85
C ALA A 139 -4.23 39.46 4.32
N ASN A 140 -3.86 38.19 4.66
CA ASN A 140 -3.62 37.77 6.04
C ASN A 140 -2.43 38.52 6.71
N ARG A 141 -1.42 38.92 5.92
CA ARG A 141 -0.28 39.69 6.41
C ARG A 141 -0.57 41.18 6.55
N GLY A 142 -1.62 41.68 5.90
CA GLY A 142 -2.03 43.09 5.97
C GLY A 142 -2.41 43.52 7.38
N LYS A 143 -1.78 44.59 7.87
CA LYS A 143 -2.01 45.14 9.22
C LYS A 143 -3.27 46.01 9.28
N THR A 144 -3.65 46.59 8.16
CA THR A 144 -4.82 47.50 8.04
C THR A 144 -5.88 46.91 7.09
N PRO A 145 -7.17 47.24 7.24
CA PRO A 145 -8.21 46.86 6.29
C PRO A 145 -7.88 47.28 4.85
N LYS A 146 -7.24 48.43 4.66
CA LYS A 146 -6.82 48.95 3.36
C LYS A 146 -5.77 48.05 2.70
N GLU A 147 -4.76 47.59 3.45
CA GLU A 147 -3.74 46.66 2.97
C GLU A 147 -4.34 45.30 2.63
N ARG A 148 -5.24 44.81 3.44
CA ARG A 148 -5.93 43.54 3.20
C ARG A 148 -6.76 43.59 1.92
N LEU A 149 -7.50 44.67 1.69
CA LEU A 149 -8.29 44.86 0.47
C LEU A 149 -7.38 45.04 -0.75
N ALA A 150 -6.24 45.74 -0.61
CA ALA A 150 -5.25 45.96 -1.68
C ALA A 150 -4.68 44.63 -2.22
N ALA A 151 -4.63 43.57 -1.44
CA ALA A 151 -4.18 42.25 -1.88
C ALA A 151 -5.06 41.66 -3.00
N PHE A 152 -6.31 42.10 -3.11
CA PHE A 152 -7.24 41.65 -4.14
C PHE A 152 -7.28 42.58 -5.37
N LYS A 153 -6.42 43.60 -5.45
CA LYS A 153 -6.34 44.46 -6.64
C LYS A 153 -6.01 43.62 -7.87
N GLY A 154 -6.83 43.73 -8.91
CA GLY A 154 -6.71 42.95 -10.14
C GLY A 154 -7.12 41.47 -10.02
N PHE A 155 -7.87 41.12 -8.99
CA PHE A 155 -8.46 39.78 -8.82
C PHE A 155 -9.35 39.43 -10.02
N LYS A 156 -9.25 38.19 -10.48
CA LYS A 156 -10.11 37.61 -11.54
C LYS A 156 -10.89 36.44 -10.98
N LEU A 157 -12.17 36.34 -11.30
CA LEU A 157 -13.06 35.25 -10.83
C LEU A 157 -12.50 33.84 -11.16
N GLY A 158 -11.78 33.70 -12.27
CA GLY A 158 -11.14 32.43 -12.62
C GLY A 158 -10.08 31.96 -11.63
N GLU A 159 -9.52 32.84 -10.78
CA GLU A 159 -8.58 32.46 -9.72
C GLU A 159 -9.24 31.69 -8.58
N LEU A 160 -10.58 31.73 -8.46
CA LEU A 160 -11.35 30.94 -7.49
C LEU A 160 -11.46 29.46 -7.84
N LYS A 161 -11.11 29.08 -9.09
CA LYS A 161 -11.19 27.68 -9.50
C LYS A 161 -10.32 26.81 -8.56
N PRO A 162 -10.93 25.83 -7.88
CA PRO A 162 -10.16 24.94 -7.01
C PRO A 162 -9.29 23.99 -7.84
N GLU A 163 -8.18 23.59 -7.23
CA GLU A 163 -7.29 22.53 -7.75
C GLU A 163 -7.50 21.26 -6.94
N PHE A 164 -7.78 20.17 -7.64
CA PHE A 164 -7.91 18.82 -7.08
C PHE A 164 -6.56 18.09 -7.18
N PRO A 165 -6.27 17.14 -6.28
CA PRO A 165 -5.08 16.29 -6.42
C PRO A 165 -5.08 15.59 -7.78
N GLY A 166 -3.97 15.68 -8.49
CA GLY A 166 -3.77 14.99 -9.76
C GLY A 166 -3.56 13.49 -9.56
N VAL A 167 -4.08 12.70 -10.51
CA VAL A 167 -3.88 11.24 -10.56
C VAL A 167 -2.82 10.82 -11.59
N ALA A 168 -2.17 11.80 -12.21
CA ALA A 168 -1.13 11.58 -13.22
C ALA A 168 0.27 11.82 -12.64
N GLU A 169 1.24 11.07 -13.13
CA GLU A 169 2.66 11.30 -12.84
C GLU A 169 3.09 12.67 -13.36
N PRO A 170 3.65 13.54 -12.49
CA PRO A 170 4.00 14.92 -12.90
C PRO A 170 5.03 15.00 -14.03
N ARG A 171 5.88 13.98 -14.19
CA ARG A 171 6.96 13.95 -15.19
C ARG A 171 6.48 13.55 -16.58
N THR A 172 5.46 12.70 -16.66
CA THR A 172 4.97 12.15 -17.93
C THR A 172 3.58 12.65 -18.30
N GLY A 173 2.83 13.18 -17.34
CA GLY A 173 1.42 13.58 -17.51
C GLY A 173 0.46 12.41 -17.67
N LYS A 174 0.94 11.15 -17.61
CA LYS A 174 0.13 9.95 -17.70
C LYS A 174 -0.29 9.45 -16.33
N SER A 175 -1.51 8.93 -16.23
CA SER A 175 -1.99 8.22 -15.03
C SER A 175 -1.30 6.87 -14.85
N MET A 176 -1.41 6.29 -13.65
CA MET A 176 -0.91 4.93 -13.36
C MET A 176 -1.46 3.90 -14.34
N GLY A 177 -2.75 3.99 -14.67
CA GLY A 177 -3.39 3.06 -15.59
C GLY A 177 -2.92 3.23 -17.04
N GLU A 178 -2.66 4.45 -17.52
CA GLU A 178 -2.08 4.68 -18.85
C GLU A 178 -0.65 4.12 -18.93
N HIS A 179 0.17 4.31 -17.90
CA HIS A 179 1.49 3.67 -17.83
C HIS A 179 1.40 2.14 -17.81
N CYS A 180 0.44 1.58 -17.06
CA CYS A 180 0.24 0.15 -17.02
C CYS A 180 -0.29 -0.42 -18.35
N GLU A 181 -1.11 0.33 -19.07
CA GLU A 181 -1.56 -0.04 -20.42
C GLU A 181 -0.38 -0.09 -21.41
N ASP A 182 0.56 0.88 -21.31
CA ASP A 182 1.79 0.84 -22.11
C ASP A 182 2.63 -0.40 -21.78
N MET A 183 2.80 -0.71 -20.49
CA MET A 183 3.49 -1.93 -20.03
C MET A 183 2.79 -3.20 -20.54
N ALA A 184 1.45 -3.26 -20.49
CA ALA A 184 0.71 -4.43 -20.98
C ALA A 184 0.95 -4.68 -22.48
N LYS A 185 1.05 -3.61 -23.29
CA LYS A 185 1.38 -3.69 -24.71
C LYS A 185 2.81 -4.12 -24.95
N GLU A 186 3.76 -3.52 -24.25
CA GLU A 186 5.19 -3.84 -24.34
C GLU A 186 5.45 -5.30 -24.00
N TRP A 187 4.89 -5.79 -22.91
CA TRP A 187 5.03 -7.16 -22.45
C TRP A 187 4.04 -8.13 -23.08
N SER A 188 3.23 -7.68 -24.04
CA SER A 188 2.23 -8.50 -24.74
C SER A 188 1.28 -9.25 -23.79
N ILE A 189 0.82 -8.58 -22.71
CA ILE A 189 -0.13 -9.14 -21.77
C ILE A 189 -1.54 -9.04 -22.35
N SER A 190 -2.17 -10.18 -22.60
CA SER A 190 -3.51 -10.23 -23.20
C SER A 190 -4.60 -9.77 -22.22
N ARG A 191 -5.71 -9.26 -22.75
CA ARG A 191 -6.91 -8.93 -21.99
C ARG A 191 -7.44 -10.14 -21.23
N ASP A 192 -7.49 -11.31 -21.86
CA ASP A 192 -8.02 -12.55 -21.26
C ASP A 192 -7.20 -12.98 -20.03
N SER A 193 -5.87 -12.86 -20.10
CA SER A 193 -5.01 -13.18 -18.94
C SER A 193 -5.22 -12.22 -17.78
N GLN A 194 -5.45 -10.93 -18.06
CA GLN A 194 -5.75 -9.93 -17.06
C GLN A 194 -7.12 -10.18 -16.39
N ASP A 195 -8.15 -10.47 -17.16
CA ASP A 195 -9.47 -10.77 -16.67
C ASP A 195 -9.49 -12.08 -15.85
N ALA A 196 -8.77 -13.10 -16.30
CA ALA A 196 -8.61 -14.35 -15.54
C ALA A 196 -7.94 -14.12 -14.18
N TRP A 197 -6.91 -13.26 -14.14
CA TRP A 197 -6.27 -12.88 -12.89
C TRP A 197 -7.25 -12.18 -11.94
N ALA A 198 -8.02 -11.21 -12.44
CA ALA A 198 -9.00 -10.48 -11.64
C ALA A 198 -10.10 -11.41 -11.08
N VAL A 199 -10.66 -12.30 -11.89
CA VAL A 199 -11.64 -13.31 -11.45
C VAL A 199 -11.04 -14.18 -10.34
N SER A 200 -9.82 -14.67 -10.52
CA SER A 200 -9.12 -15.49 -9.52
C SER A 200 -8.95 -14.75 -8.19
N SER A 201 -8.53 -13.47 -8.23
CA SER A 201 -8.36 -12.65 -7.01
C SER A 201 -9.68 -12.51 -6.24
N HIS A 202 -10.78 -12.23 -6.93
CA HIS A 202 -12.11 -12.13 -6.30
C HIS A 202 -12.59 -13.45 -5.69
N HIS A 203 -12.44 -14.58 -6.41
CA HIS A 203 -12.87 -15.89 -5.92
C HIS A 203 -12.02 -16.34 -4.72
N LYS A 204 -10.70 -16.12 -4.74
CA LYS A 204 -9.81 -16.40 -3.61
C LYS A 204 -10.20 -15.58 -2.38
N LEU A 205 -10.51 -14.29 -2.54
CA LEU A 205 -10.95 -13.44 -1.45
C LEU A 205 -12.30 -13.90 -0.87
N ALA A 206 -13.27 -14.24 -1.72
CA ALA A 206 -14.56 -14.76 -1.28
C ALA A 206 -14.39 -16.04 -0.44
N ALA A 207 -13.62 -17.01 -0.93
CA ALA A 207 -13.33 -18.25 -0.20
C ALA A 207 -12.57 -17.98 1.13
N ALA A 208 -11.68 -16.97 1.18
CA ALA A 208 -11.01 -16.60 2.40
C ALA A 208 -11.96 -16.00 3.44
N TYR A 209 -12.94 -15.20 3.03
CA TYR A 209 -14.02 -14.72 3.92
C TYR A 209 -14.93 -15.84 4.41
N GLU A 210 -15.28 -16.80 3.56
CA GLU A 210 -16.14 -17.93 3.92
C GLU A 210 -15.52 -18.84 4.98
N ARG A 211 -14.18 -19.04 4.94
CA ARG A 211 -13.49 -19.84 5.95
C ARG A 211 -13.03 -19.04 7.19
N GLY A 212 -13.44 -17.77 7.33
CA GLY A 212 -13.12 -16.92 8.50
C GLY A 212 -11.67 -16.44 8.57
N PHE A 213 -10.89 -16.51 7.47
CA PHE A 213 -9.49 -16.10 7.48
C PHE A 213 -9.26 -14.65 7.95
N PHE A 214 -10.23 -13.77 7.69
CA PHE A 214 -10.10 -12.34 8.03
C PHE A 214 -10.74 -11.94 9.36
N ASP A 215 -11.34 -12.84 10.10
CA ASP A 215 -12.15 -12.52 11.30
C ASP A 215 -11.35 -11.81 12.39
N ASP A 216 -10.05 -12.13 12.52
CA ASP A 216 -9.13 -11.51 13.45
C ASP A 216 -8.27 -10.39 12.83
N LEU A 217 -8.27 -10.21 11.52
CA LEU A 217 -7.53 -9.18 10.81
C LEU A 217 -8.34 -7.91 10.54
N ILE A 218 -9.68 -8.00 10.54
CA ILE A 218 -10.57 -6.90 10.20
C ILE A 218 -11.35 -6.43 11.42
N ALA A 219 -11.21 -5.15 11.75
CA ALA A 219 -12.02 -4.46 12.73
C ALA A 219 -13.19 -3.76 12.04
N PRO A 220 -14.45 -4.15 12.28
CA PRO A 220 -15.61 -3.47 11.68
C PRO A 220 -15.62 -1.98 11.98
N PHE A 221 -16.03 -1.18 11.00
CA PHE A 221 -16.10 0.27 11.13
C PHE A 221 -17.28 0.86 10.35
N ARG A 222 -17.98 1.84 10.93
CA ARG A 222 -19.13 2.53 10.31
C ARG A 222 -20.19 1.56 9.74
N GLY A 223 -20.44 0.45 10.41
CA GLY A 223 -21.42 -0.56 9.98
C GLY A 223 -20.91 -1.48 8.86
N VAL A 224 -19.67 -1.34 8.42
CA VAL A 224 -19.06 -2.22 7.43
C VAL A 224 -18.19 -3.25 8.14
N ALA A 225 -18.37 -4.54 7.80
CA ALA A 225 -17.61 -5.66 8.35
C ALA A 225 -16.72 -6.38 7.30
N ARG A 226 -16.94 -6.13 6.03
CA ARG A 226 -16.19 -6.73 4.91
C ARG A 226 -15.85 -5.69 3.85
N ASP A 227 -14.82 -5.95 3.05
CA ASP A 227 -14.47 -5.10 1.91
C ASP A 227 -15.63 -4.99 0.91
N ASN A 228 -16.02 -3.76 0.57
CA ASN A 228 -17.18 -3.56 -0.31
C ASN A 228 -16.84 -3.57 -1.81
N ILE A 229 -15.58 -3.88 -2.14
CA ILE A 229 -15.09 -4.05 -3.51
C ILE A 229 -15.34 -5.46 -4.02
N LEU A 230 -15.36 -6.45 -3.15
CA LEU A 230 -15.51 -7.86 -3.50
C LEU A 230 -16.72 -8.11 -4.41
N ARG A 231 -16.49 -8.88 -5.46
CA ARG A 231 -17.49 -9.39 -6.41
C ARG A 231 -17.35 -10.90 -6.51
N ALA A 232 -17.94 -11.61 -5.54
CA ALA A 232 -17.86 -13.07 -5.47
C ALA A 232 -18.49 -13.78 -6.69
N ASP A 233 -19.44 -13.11 -7.35
CA ASP A 233 -20.16 -13.57 -8.54
C ASP A 233 -19.52 -13.15 -9.88
N THR A 234 -18.29 -12.62 -9.86
CA THR A 234 -17.59 -12.20 -11.10
C THR A 234 -17.23 -13.41 -11.96
N SER A 235 -17.20 -13.24 -13.28
CA SER A 235 -16.81 -14.29 -14.23
C SER A 235 -16.13 -13.69 -15.47
N LEU A 236 -15.45 -14.53 -16.24
CA LEU A 236 -14.80 -14.10 -17.48
C LEU A 236 -15.80 -13.50 -18.46
N GLU A 237 -16.99 -14.09 -18.58
CA GLU A 237 -18.05 -13.63 -19.49
C GLU A 237 -18.51 -12.21 -19.08
N LYS A 238 -18.66 -11.94 -17.78
CA LYS A 238 -19.00 -10.60 -17.28
C LYS A 238 -17.89 -9.60 -17.58
N LEU A 239 -16.63 -9.96 -17.36
CA LEU A 239 -15.50 -9.07 -17.55
C LEU A 239 -15.26 -8.77 -19.06
N ALA A 240 -15.44 -9.76 -19.93
CA ALA A 240 -15.28 -9.59 -21.38
C ALA A 240 -16.15 -8.48 -21.98
N THR A 241 -17.29 -8.17 -21.36
CA THR A 241 -18.20 -7.09 -21.81
C THR A 241 -17.70 -5.69 -21.51
N LEU A 242 -16.69 -5.54 -20.65
CA LEU A 242 -16.22 -4.23 -20.18
C LEU A 242 -15.31 -3.57 -21.22
N LYS A 243 -15.52 -2.26 -21.41
CA LYS A 243 -14.69 -1.46 -22.31
C LYS A 243 -13.34 -1.10 -21.66
N PRO A 244 -12.28 -0.91 -22.46
CA PRO A 244 -11.03 -0.36 -21.99
C PRO A 244 -11.21 0.97 -21.23
N ALA A 245 -10.49 1.12 -20.12
CA ALA A 245 -10.60 2.30 -19.25
C ALA A 245 -9.55 3.37 -19.58
N PHE A 246 -8.35 2.98 -19.98
CA PHE A 246 -7.19 3.86 -20.14
C PHE A 246 -6.82 4.12 -21.60
N ASP A 247 -6.83 3.12 -22.47
CA ASP A 247 -6.70 3.34 -23.91
C ASP A 247 -8.05 3.12 -24.61
N LYS A 248 -8.77 4.21 -24.79
CA LYS A 248 -10.12 4.20 -25.38
C LYS A 248 -10.13 4.44 -26.91
N VAL A 249 -8.98 4.77 -27.49
CA VAL A 249 -8.91 5.30 -28.87
C VAL A 249 -8.09 4.46 -29.84
N SER A 250 -7.05 3.76 -29.39
CA SER A 250 -6.16 3.02 -30.29
C SER A 250 -6.76 1.70 -30.81
N GLY A 251 -7.86 1.23 -30.24
CA GLY A 251 -8.43 -0.10 -30.51
C GLY A 251 -7.63 -1.26 -29.89
N ARG A 252 -6.56 -1.00 -29.15
CA ARG A 252 -5.67 -1.99 -28.52
C ARG A 252 -5.65 -1.91 -26.99
N GLY A 253 -6.62 -1.20 -26.37
CA GLY A 253 -6.75 -1.11 -24.94
C GLY A 253 -7.13 -2.43 -24.30
N THR A 254 -6.46 -2.81 -23.22
CA THR A 254 -6.65 -4.09 -22.51
C THR A 254 -7.09 -3.91 -21.06
N LEU A 255 -6.68 -2.82 -20.41
CA LEU A 255 -7.02 -2.55 -19.02
C LEU A 255 -8.45 -2.02 -18.90
N THR A 256 -9.21 -2.60 -17.98
CA THR A 256 -10.60 -2.20 -17.67
C THR A 256 -10.77 -1.84 -16.21
N ALA A 257 -11.95 -1.37 -15.84
CA ALA A 257 -12.29 -1.13 -14.44
C ALA A 257 -12.30 -2.40 -13.57
N ALA A 258 -12.42 -3.60 -14.17
CA ALA A 258 -12.47 -4.85 -13.40
C ALA A 258 -11.08 -5.49 -13.20
N ASN A 259 -10.12 -5.25 -14.11
CA ASN A 259 -8.75 -5.74 -13.97
C ASN A 259 -7.77 -4.66 -13.43
N SER A 260 -8.34 -3.61 -12.83
CA SER A 260 -7.66 -2.48 -12.19
C SER A 260 -8.27 -2.23 -10.82
N THR A 261 -7.47 -1.83 -9.82
CA THR A 261 -8.00 -1.49 -8.50
C THR A 261 -8.85 -0.21 -8.57
N PRO A 262 -10.01 -0.16 -7.90
CA PRO A 262 -10.76 1.08 -7.75
C PRO A 262 -10.12 2.01 -6.71
N LEU A 263 -10.41 3.29 -6.77
CA LEU A 263 -10.10 4.24 -5.70
C LEU A 263 -10.84 3.82 -4.43
N THR A 264 -10.11 3.83 -3.32
CA THR A 264 -10.54 3.16 -2.08
C THR A 264 -10.10 3.96 -0.85
N ASP A 265 -10.89 3.87 0.21
CA ASP A 265 -10.62 4.42 1.53
C ASP A 265 -10.32 3.28 2.50
N GLY A 266 -9.36 3.48 3.41
CA GLY A 266 -9.03 2.46 4.40
C GLY A 266 -7.76 2.74 5.19
N ALA A 267 -7.53 1.93 6.23
CA ALA A 267 -6.34 1.98 7.07
C ALA A 267 -5.94 0.58 7.53
N SER A 268 -4.63 0.39 7.75
CA SER A 268 -4.04 -0.84 8.30
C SER A 268 -2.87 -0.50 9.23
N ALA A 269 -2.62 -1.36 10.22
CA ALA A 269 -1.50 -1.23 11.15
C ALA A 269 -1.00 -2.60 11.58
N VAL A 270 0.30 -2.71 11.84
CA VAL A 270 1.01 -3.93 12.24
C VAL A 270 1.85 -3.64 13.48
N LEU A 271 1.73 -4.48 14.51
CA LEU A 271 2.56 -4.43 15.71
C LEU A 271 3.82 -5.27 15.51
N LEU A 272 4.98 -4.63 15.73
CA LEU A 272 6.29 -5.25 15.68
C LEU A 272 6.99 -5.12 17.04
N ALA A 273 7.82 -6.11 17.37
CA ALA A 273 8.58 -6.10 18.61
C ALA A 273 9.88 -6.91 18.50
N SER A 274 10.77 -6.73 19.49
CA SER A 274 11.82 -7.71 19.77
C SER A 274 11.23 -8.95 20.44
N ASP A 275 11.95 -10.06 20.39
CA ASP A 275 11.52 -11.32 21.05
C ASP A 275 11.39 -11.13 22.57
N GLU A 276 12.29 -10.34 23.18
CA GLU A 276 12.26 -10.05 24.61
C GLU A 276 11.01 -9.29 25.01
N TRP A 277 10.65 -8.27 24.21
CA TRP A 277 9.43 -7.49 24.46
C TRP A 277 8.18 -8.36 24.26
N ALA A 278 8.14 -9.16 23.19
CA ALA A 278 7.02 -10.06 22.91
C ALA A 278 6.80 -11.05 24.08
N THR A 279 7.87 -11.69 24.53
CA THR A 279 7.84 -12.63 25.67
C THR A 279 7.39 -11.97 26.96
N ALA A 280 7.94 -10.79 27.28
CA ALA A 280 7.60 -10.06 28.49
C ALA A 280 6.13 -9.62 28.56
N HIS A 281 5.48 -9.45 27.38
CA HIS A 281 4.07 -9.08 27.27
C HIS A 281 3.15 -10.26 26.92
N GLY A 282 3.66 -11.49 26.92
CA GLY A 282 2.87 -12.69 26.68
C GLY A 282 2.40 -12.87 25.24
N HIS A 283 3.07 -12.26 24.27
CA HIS A 283 2.75 -12.38 22.87
C HIS A 283 3.62 -13.41 22.15
N THR A 284 3.02 -14.18 21.26
CA THR A 284 3.72 -15.13 20.39
C THR A 284 3.85 -14.52 19.00
N PRO A 285 5.08 -14.44 18.43
CA PRO A 285 5.27 -13.98 17.05
C PRO A 285 4.50 -14.83 16.04
N LEU A 286 3.80 -14.18 15.12
CA LEU A 286 3.20 -14.85 13.96
C LEU A 286 4.28 -15.18 12.91
N ALA A 287 5.22 -14.28 12.71
CA ALA A 287 6.35 -14.42 11.79
C ALA A 287 7.40 -13.34 12.12
N TYR A 288 8.47 -13.30 11.33
CA TYR A 288 9.55 -12.32 11.46
C TYR A 288 9.76 -11.58 10.14
N LEU A 289 9.99 -10.27 10.21
CA LEU A 289 10.49 -9.51 9.07
C LEU A 289 12.00 -9.76 8.93
N LYS A 290 12.38 -10.53 7.92
CA LYS A 290 13.76 -10.96 7.70
C LYS A 290 14.61 -9.93 6.99
N ASP A 291 14.09 -9.35 5.91
CA ASP A 291 14.77 -8.35 5.10
C ASP A 291 13.75 -7.56 4.26
N ALA A 292 14.18 -6.41 3.77
CA ALA A 292 13.41 -5.59 2.86
C ALA A 292 14.32 -4.83 1.89
N GLN A 293 13.78 -4.47 0.73
CA GLN A 293 14.49 -3.71 -0.30
C GLN A 293 13.56 -2.71 -0.96
N VAL A 294 14.12 -1.54 -1.25
CA VAL A 294 13.48 -0.52 -2.09
C VAL A 294 14.30 -0.36 -3.36
N ALA A 295 13.65 -0.23 -4.51
CA ALA A 295 14.28 0.11 -5.77
C ALA A 295 13.44 1.11 -6.55
N ALA A 296 14.05 1.72 -7.57
CA ALA A 296 13.38 2.57 -8.54
C ALA A 296 13.82 2.21 -9.96
N VAL A 297 12.98 2.57 -10.93
CA VAL A 297 13.23 2.44 -12.37
C VAL A 297 13.10 3.78 -13.06
N ASP A 298 13.78 3.97 -14.18
CA ASP A 298 13.71 5.20 -14.98
C ASP A 298 12.48 5.20 -15.91
N PHE A 299 11.31 5.33 -15.30
CA PHE A 299 10.04 5.35 -16.03
C PHE A 299 9.86 6.59 -16.92
N VAL A 300 10.66 7.64 -16.71
CA VAL A 300 10.62 8.85 -17.54
C VAL A 300 11.23 8.61 -18.91
N HIS A 301 12.26 7.77 -18.98
CA HIS A 301 12.99 7.44 -20.22
C HIS A 301 12.67 6.06 -20.77
N GLY A 302 11.57 5.45 -20.37
CA GLY A 302 11.01 4.29 -21.07
C GLY A 302 10.93 3.00 -20.27
N GLU A 303 11.44 2.94 -19.04
CA GLU A 303 11.17 1.78 -18.18
C GLU A 303 9.71 1.79 -17.72
N GLY A 304 9.09 0.63 -17.61
CA GLY A 304 7.71 0.53 -17.15
C GLY A 304 7.56 1.07 -15.72
N LEU A 305 6.64 2.00 -15.50
CA LEU A 305 6.45 2.70 -14.23
C LEU A 305 6.32 1.75 -13.02
N LEU A 306 5.67 0.62 -13.19
CA LEU A 306 5.37 -0.32 -12.09
C LEU A 306 6.34 -1.52 -12.04
N MET A 307 7.48 -1.46 -12.73
CA MET A 307 8.45 -2.55 -12.84
C MET A 307 9.52 -2.58 -11.74
N ALA A 308 9.58 -1.58 -10.86
CA ALA A 308 10.64 -1.52 -9.84
C ALA A 308 10.75 -2.78 -8.93
N PRO A 309 9.67 -3.52 -8.60
CA PRO A 309 9.81 -4.79 -7.88
C PRO A 309 10.67 -5.82 -8.61
N THR A 310 10.72 -5.79 -9.96
CA THR A 310 11.57 -6.71 -10.73
C THR A 310 13.05 -6.53 -10.45
N VAL A 311 13.44 -5.32 -10.04
CA VAL A 311 14.82 -4.96 -9.65
C VAL A 311 15.05 -5.16 -8.16
N ALA A 312 14.06 -4.80 -7.33
CA ALA A 312 14.19 -4.90 -5.87
C ALA A 312 14.32 -6.35 -5.38
N VAL A 313 13.52 -7.27 -5.96
CA VAL A 313 13.51 -8.68 -5.53
C VAL A 313 14.87 -9.34 -5.73
N PRO A 314 15.50 -9.39 -6.91
CA PRO A 314 16.78 -10.04 -7.07
C PRO A 314 17.89 -9.43 -6.20
N GLN A 315 17.88 -8.12 -5.97
CA GLN A 315 18.82 -7.46 -5.07
C GLN A 315 18.67 -7.96 -3.61
N MET A 316 17.44 -8.14 -3.16
CA MET A 316 17.15 -8.67 -1.82
C MET A 316 17.53 -10.15 -1.72
N LEU A 317 17.14 -10.96 -2.70
CA LEU A 317 17.43 -12.40 -2.71
C LEU A 317 18.94 -12.70 -2.72
N ALA A 318 19.72 -11.93 -3.48
CA ALA A 318 21.17 -12.09 -3.57
C ALA A 318 21.87 -11.94 -2.21
N ARG A 319 21.38 -11.07 -1.30
CA ARG A 319 21.94 -10.91 0.06
C ARG A 319 21.80 -12.16 0.91
N HIS A 320 20.85 -13.03 0.59
CA HIS A 320 20.54 -14.24 1.35
C HIS A 320 20.86 -15.52 0.60
N GLY A 321 21.38 -15.43 -0.63
CA GLY A 321 21.63 -16.60 -1.48
C GLY A 321 20.34 -17.34 -1.83
N LEU A 322 19.22 -16.65 -1.91
CA LEU A 322 17.91 -17.21 -2.21
C LEU A 322 17.54 -17.05 -3.69
N THR A 323 16.66 -17.93 -4.13
CA THR A 323 15.97 -17.89 -5.45
C THR A 323 14.50 -17.61 -5.27
N LEU A 324 13.78 -17.31 -6.37
CA LEU A 324 12.32 -17.19 -6.32
C LEU A 324 11.61 -18.47 -5.84
N GLN A 325 12.21 -19.63 -6.07
CA GLN A 325 11.62 -20.94 -5.75
C GLN A 325 11.69 -21.29 -4.27
N ASP A 326 12.49 -20.54 -3.47
CA ASP A 326 12.67 -20.78 -2.03
C ASP A 326 11.53 -20.22 -1.17
N PHE A 327 10.43 -19.81 -1.78
CA PHE A 327 9.28 -19.24 -1.10
C PHE A 327 8.06 -20.17 -1.16
N ASP A 328 7.33 -20.21 -0.05
CA ASP A 328 6.07 -20.93 0.09
C ASP A 328 4.88 -20.11 -0.34
N LEU A 329 4.96 -18.78 -0.20
CA LEU A 329 3.91 -17.82 -0.47
C LEU A 329 4.49 -16.57 -1.14
N TYR A 330 3.66 -15.93 -1.99
CA TYR A 330 3.96 -14.66 -2.63
C TYR A 330 2.76 -13.73 -2.44
N GLU A 331 2.94 -12.68 -1.69
CA GLU A 331 1.94 -11.62 -1.54
C GLU A 331 2.33 -10.44 -2.44
N ILE A 332 1.80 -10.43 -3.64
CA ILE A 332 2.06 -9.41 -4.65
C ILE A 332 0.87 -8.43 -4.69
N HIS A 333 1.17 -7.15 -4.49
CA HIS A 333 0.18 -6.11 -4.67
C HIS A 333 -0.32 -6.05 -6.11
N GLU A 334 -1.63 -6.04 -6.28
CA GLU A 334 -2.32 -6.04 -7.58
C GLU A 334 -2.89 -4.65 -7.86
N ALA A 335 -2.05 -3.65 -8.17
CA ALA A 335 -2.56 -2.36 -8.62
C ALA A 335 -3.37 -2.52 -9.92
N PHE A 336 -2.89 -3.39 -10.79
CA PHE A 336 -3.49 -3.84 -12.03
C PHE A 336 -3.12 -5.31 -12.25
N ALA A 337 -4.01 -6.10 -12.83
CA ALA A 337 -3.67 -7.47 -13.23
C ALA A 337 -2.48 -7.51 -14.20
N ALA A 338 -2.45 -6.57 -15.17
CA ALA A 338 -1.36 -6.45 -16.13
C ALA A 338 -0.01 -6.20 -15.44
N GLN A 339 0.05 -5.36 -14.41
CA GLN A 339 1.28 -5.08 -13.68
C GLN A 339 1.88 -6.34 -13.05
N VAL A 340 1.05 -7.17 -12.42
CA VAL A 340 1.52 -8.45 -11.85
C VAL A 340 2.04 -9.36 -12.94
N LEU A 341 1.29 -9.51 -14.03
CA LEU A 341 1.68 -10.37 -15.16
C LEU A 341 2.96 -9.88 -15.85
N CYS A 342 3.17 -8.56 -16.00
CA CYS A 342 4.43 -7.99 -16.49
C CYS A 342 5.59 -8.36 -15.56
N THR A 343 5.42 -8.21 -14.25
CA THR A 343 6.45 -8.56 -13.25
C THR A 343 6.85 -10.04 -13.36
N LEU A 344 5.88 -10.95 -13.40
CA LEU A 344 6.12 -12.38 -13.51
C LEU A 344 6.82 -12.71 -14.84
N ARG A 345 6.37 -12.14 -15.96
CA ARG A 345 6.99 -12.34 -17.27
C ARG A 345 8.42 -11.81 -17.33
N ALA A 346 8.70 -10.69 -16.67
CA ALA A 346 10.04 -10.12 -16.61
C ALA A 346 11.03 -11.08 -15.90
N TRP A 347 10.62 -11.72 -14.81
CA TRP A 347 11.46 -12.69 -14.11
C TRP A 347 11.65 -14.00 -14.90
N GLU A 348 10.75 -14.34 -15.80
CA GLU A 348 10.86 -15.48 -16.71
C GLU A 348 11.65 -15.14 -18.00
N SER A 349 11.87 -13.87 -18.32
CA SER A 349 12.53 -13.41 -19.54
C SER A 349 14.06 -13.51 -19.40
N GLU A 350 14.68 -14.31 -20.31
CA GLU A 350 16.13 -14.42 -20.39
C GLU A 350 16.79 -13.07 -20.70
N ASP A 351 16.28 -12.36 -21.71
CA ASP A 351 16.83 -11.08 -22.13
C ASP A 351 16.71 -10.02 -21.03
N TYR A 352 15.55 -9.91 -20.38
CA TYR A 352 15.38 -8.96 -19.31
C TYR A 352 16.27 -9.26 -18.09
N CYS A 353 16.36 -10.54 -17.70
CA CYS A 353 17.21 -10.95 -16.58
C CYS A 353 18.69 -10.71 -16.89
N ARG A 354 19.16 -10.99 -18.10
CA ARG A 354 20.54 -10.75 -18.53
C ARG A 354 20.83 -9.27 -18.68
N ASP A 355 20.06 -8.55 -19.51
CA ASP A 355 20.42 -7.22 -19.98
C ASP A 355 20.06 -6.13 -18.96
N ARG A 356 18.96 -6.31 -18.23
CA ARG A 356 18.48 -5.33 -17.27
C ARG A 356 18.86 -5.65 -15.82
N LEU A 357 18.84 -6.92 -15.43
CA LEU A 357 19.13 -7.33 -14.05
C LEU A 357 20.57 -7.84 -13.87
N GLY A 358 21.32 -8.08 -14.94
CA GLY A 358 22.69 -8.59 -14.90
C GLY A 358 22.79 -10.03 -14.38
N LEU A 359 21.73 -10.81 -14.53
CA LEU A 359 21.66 -12.20 -14.07
C LEU A 359 22.12 -13.15 -15.18
N ALA A 360 22.80 -14.24 -14.78
CA ALA A 360 23.27 -15.25 -15.72
C ALA A 360 22.16 -16.12 -16.33
N ALA A 361 21.00 -16.17 -15.69
CA ALA A 361 19.83 -16.95 -16.13
C ALA A 361 18.53 -16.25 -15.66
N PRO A 362 17.38 -16.61 -16.25
CA PRO A 362 16.07 -16.18 -15.73
C PRO A 362 15.89 -16.52 -14.26
N MET A 363 15.17 -15.68 -13.51
CA MET A 363 14.81 -15.98 -12.13
C MET A 363 13.85 -17.17 -12.01
N GLY A 364 13.15 -17.48 -13.11
CA GLY A 364 12.25 -18.61 -13.23
C GLY A 364 10.80 -18.30 -12.90
N ARG A 365 9.98 -19.33 -13.00
CA ARG A 365 8.54 -19.25 -12.84
C ARG A 365 8.13 -19.46 -11.39
N ILE A 366 7.12 -18.69 -10.95
CA ILE A 366 6.43 -18.89 -9.67
C ILE A 366 5.19 -19.75 -9.91
N ASP A 367 4.91 -20.70 -9.02
CA ASP A 367 3.65 -21.44 -9.02
C ASP A 367 2.47 -20.48 -8.73
N PRO A 368 1.52 -20.32 -9.67
CA PRO A 368 0.38 -19.42 -9.47
C PRO A 368 -0.50 -19.74 -8.25
N ALA A 369 -0.49 -21.00 -7.79
CA ALA A 369 -1.23 -21.39 -6.59
C ALA A 369 -0.65 -20.77 -5.30
N LYS A 370 0.63 -20.45 -5.30
CA LYS A 370 1.32 -19.79 -4.19
C LYS A 370 1.16 -18.26 -4.17
N ILE A 371 0.61 -17.67 -5.25
CA ILE A 371 0.48 -16.21 -5.37
C ILE A 371 -0.89 -15.77 -4.86
N ASN A 372 -0.89 -14.86 -3.89
CA ASN A 372 -2.09 -14.25 -3.31
C ASN A 372 -3.18 -15.29 -3.01
N PRO A 373 -2.93 -16.32 -2.19
CA PRO A 373 -3.88 -17.42 -2.01
C PRO A 373 -5.19 -17.02 -1.32
N ASN A 374 -5.23 -15.83 -0.70
CA ASN A 374 -6.43 -15.22 -0.10
C ASN A 374 -7.02 -14.09 -0.94
N GLY A 375 -6.62 -13.96 -2.22
CA GLY A 375 -6.92 -12.78 -3.03
C GLY A 375 -6.11 -11.56 -2.60
N SER A 376 -6.08 -10.51 -3.41
CA SER A 376 -5.32 -9.30 -3.11
C SER A 376 -6.07 -8.05 -3.58
N SER A 377 -5.34 -7.01 -3.98
CA SER A 377 -5.84 -5.63 -4.11
C SER A 377 -6.95 -5.44 -5.13
N LEU A 378 -7.03 -6.24 -6.19
CA LEU A 378 -8.14 -6.18 -7.16
C LEU A 378 -9.48 -6.48 -6.48
N ALA A 379 -9.49 -7.39 -5.52
CA ALA A 379 -10.69 -7.82 -4.82
C ALA A 379 -10.91 -7.08 -3.49
N THR A 380 -9.83 -6.75 -2.75
CA THR A 380 -9.94 -6.03 -1.47
C THR A 380 -10.06 -4.52 -1.63
N GLY A 381 -9.52 -3.97 -2.71
CA GLY A 381 -9.27 -2.54 -2.88
C GLY A 381 -7.84 -2.12 -2.48
N HIS A 382 -7.52 -0.86 -2.75
CA HIS A 382 -6.18 -0.30 -2.60
C HIS A 382 -6.23 1.14 -2.05
N PRO A 383 -6.40 1.33 -0.74
CA PRO A 383 -6.22 2.66 -0.13
C PRO A 383 -4.73 2.93 0.04
N PHE A 384 -4.06 3.23 -1.03
CA PHE A 384 -2.62 3.50 -1.21
C PHE A 384 -1.73 3.14 -0.02
N ALA A 385 -1.63 4.05 0.96
CA ALA A 385 -0.77 3.86 2.13
C ALA A 385 -1.15 2.68 3.03
N ALA A 386 -2.39 2.19 3.01
CA ALA A 386 -2.82 1.07 3.85
C ALA A 386 -2.45 -0.32 3.30
N THR A 387 -2.02 -0.41 2.05
CA THR A 387 -1.85 -1.71 1.38
C THR A 387 -0.73 -2.55 1.98
N GLY A 388 0.42 -1.98 2.30
CA GLY A 388 1.57 -2.73 2.83
C GLY A 388 1.28 -3.40 4.17
N GLY A 389 0.59 -2.71 5.09
CA GLY A 389 0.20 -3.29 6.38
C GLY A 389 -0.78 -4.45 6.23
N ARG A 390 -1.75 -4.32 5.31
CA ARG A 390 -2.64 -5.43 4.95
C ARG A 390 -1.87 -6.64 4.45
N VAL A 391 -0.94 -6.44 3.52
CA VAL A 391 -0.16 -7.52 2.90
C VAL A 391 0.74 -8.22 3.92
N ILE A 392 1.46 -7.47 4.75
CA ILE A 392 2.33 -8.04 5.81
C ILE A 392 1.52 -8.82 6.84
N ALA A 393 0.39 -8.28 7.32
CA ALA A 393 -0.47 -8.96 8.28
C ALA A 393 -1.06 -10.27 7.70
N THR A 394 -1.44 -10.24 6.42
CA THR A 394 -1.92 -11.42 5.69
C THR A 394 -0.82 -12.48 5.56
N ALA A 395 0.38 -12.10 5.12
CA ALA A 395 1.53 -13.01 4.96
C ALA A 395 1.93 -13.64 6.30
N ALA A 396 2.05 -12.85 7.36
CA ALA A 396 2.43 -13.35 8.69
C ALA A 396 1.40 -14.36 9.23
N LYS A 397 0.09 -14.07 9.09
CA LYS A 397 -0.97 -15.00 9.50
C LYS A 397 -0.94 -16.30 8.68
N GLN A 398 -0.78 -16.21 7.37
CA GLN A 398 -0.69 -17.40 6.50
C GLN A 398 0.48 -18.32 6.91
N LEU A 399 1.66 -17.74 7.18
CA LEU A 399 2.80 -18.51 7.66
C LEU A 399 2.54 -19.14 9.03
N ALA A 400 1.86 -18.43 9.93
CA ALA A 400 1.47 -18.96 11.24
C ALA A 400 0.49 -20.15 11.10
N GLU A 401 -0.54 -20.03 10.27
CA GLU A 401 -1.52 -21.10 10.03
C GLU A 401 -0.90 -22.33 9.34
N ARG A 402 0.10 -22.12 8.48
CA ARG A 402 0.86 -23.23 7.85
C ARG A 402 1.82 -23.95 8.83
N GLY A 403 2.16 -23.32 9.94
CA GLY A 403 3.17 -23.82 10.89
C GLY A 403 4.61 -23.47 10.51
N GLY A 404 4.84 -22.60 9.51
CA GLY A 404 6.16 -22.13 9.10
C GLY A 404 6.30 -21.85 7.61
N GLY A 405 7.49 -21.44 7.19
CA GLY A 405 7.86 -21.17 5.81
C GLY A 405 8.30 -19.74 5.55
N ARG A 406 8.34 -19.37 4.28
CA ARG A 406 8.83 -18.07 3.81
C ARG A 406 7.84 -17.44 2.84
N ALA A 407 7.55 -16.14 3.03
CA ALA A 407 6.73 -15.33 2.13
C ALA A 407 7.55 -14.20 1.50
N LEU A 408 7.38 -13.99 0.19
CA LEU A 408 7.86 -12.82 -0.53
C LEU A 408 6.71 -11.81 -0.63
N VAL A 409 6.94 -10.60 -0.12
CA VAL A 409 6.03 -9.46 -0.28
C VAL A 409 6.56 -8.52 -1.35
N SER A 410 5.71 -8.10 -2.28
CA SER A 410 6.10 -7.23 -3.39
C SER A 410 5.04 -6.18 -3.69
N ILE A 411 5.42 -4.90 -3.62
CA ILE A 411 4.54 -3.75 -3.85
C ILE A 411 5.20 -2.79 -4.84
N CYS A 412 4.57 -2.59 -6.00
CA CYS A 412 4.90 -1.49 -6.91
C CYS A 412 4.31 -0.17 -6.40
N THR A 413 4.92 0.95 -6.76
CA THR A 413 4.43 2.26 -6.32
C THR A 413 4.51 3.30 -7.44
N ALA A 414 3.72 4.36 -7.32
CA ALA A 414 3.89 5.58 -8.11
C ALA A 414 5.32 6.12 -8.00
N GLY A 415 5.74 6.89 -9.00
CA GLY A 415 7.09 7.44 -9.07
C GLY A 415 8.15 6.43 -9.52
N GLY A 416 7.75 5.30 -10.13
CA GLY A 416 8.68 4.29 -10.63
C GLY A 416 9.41 3.53 -9.53
N MET A 417 8.82 3.38 -8.33
CA MET A 417 9.44 2.71 -7.19
C MET A 417 8.79 1.38 -6.87
N GLY A 418 9.47 0.58 -6.06
CA GLY A 418 8.95 -0.68 -5.52
C GLY A 418 9.53 -0.95 -4.14
N VAL A 419 8.74 -1.57 -3.27
CA VAL A 419 9.13 -2.00 -1.94
C VAL A 419 8.82 -3.48 -1.80
N VAL A 420 9.80 -4.25 -1.38
CA VAL A 420 9.68 -5.70 -1.23
C VAL A 420 10.20 -6.15 0.13
N ALA A 421 9.74 -7.29 0.61
CA ALA A 421 10.17 -7.82 1.90
C ALA A 421 10.17 -9.36 1.91
N ILE A 422 10.98 -9.93 2.79
CA ILE A 422 10.98 -11.35 3.17
C ILE A 422 10.37 -11.47 4.56
N VAL A 423 9.34 -12.29 4.69
CA VAL A 423 8.73 -12.67 5.97
C VAL A 423 8.95 -14.17 6.18
N GLU A 424 9.43 -14.55 7.35
CA GLU A 424 9.75 -15.95 7.69
C GLU A 424 9.07 -16.37 9.01
N ARG A 425 8.74 -17.64 9.11
CA ARG A 425 8.33 -18.28 10.36
C ARG A 425 9.03 -19.62 10.57
#